data_65a506e1cd1037296ee9e07cb7af2b7b
#
_entry.id   65a506e1cd1037296ee9e07cb7af2b7b
#
_cell.length_a   1.000
_cell.length_b   1.000
_cell.length_c   1.000
_cell.angle_alpha   90.00
_cell.angle_beta   90.00
_cell.angle_gamma   90.00
#
_symmetry.space_group_name_H-M   'P 1'
#
loop_
_entity.id
_entity.type
_entity.pdbx_description
1 polymer ?
#
loop_
_entity_poly.entity_id
_entity_poly.type
_entity_poly.pdbx_seq_one_letter_code
_entity_poly.pdbx_strand_id
1 'polypeptide(L)'
;MRVILLGGPGAGKGTQAAFITGKYGIPQISTGDMLRAAVKAGTPIGVEAKKVMDAGGLVSDDIILALIAERLKQPDCAKGFLFDGFPRTMPQAEALRAQGVELDYVLEIDVSDEEIIKRMSGRRVHPGSGRTYHLVFNPPKVAGQDDVTGEPLIQRDDDKEETVRKRLAVYHSQTMPLIDYYAKWSASGAKGAPRHRKVSGIGSLETIKSAVFSALS
;
A
#
# COMPACT_ATOMS: atom_id res chain seq x y z
N MET A 1 5.10 10.26 13.42
CA MET A 1 3.83 9.56 13.12
C MET A 1 4.15 8.26 12.42
N ARG A 2 3.59 7.13 12.89
CA ARG A 2 3.80 5.78 12.34
C ARG A 2 2.44 5.22 11.94
N VAL A 3 2.23 4.99 10.64
CA VAL A 3 0.91 4.68 10.07
C VAL A 3 0.97 3.41 9.24
N ILE A 4 -0.05 2.56 9.37
CA ILE A 4 -0.34 1.47 8.43
C ILE A 4 -1.54 1.87 7.59
N LEU A 5 -1.46 1.67 6.26
CA LEU A 5 -2.60 1.74 5.35
C LEU A 5 -3.10 0.34 5.03
N LEU A 6 -4.34 0.04 5.40
CA LEU A 6 -5.07 -1.17 5.04
C LEU A 6 -6.09 -0.88 3.93
N GLY A 7 -6.41 -1.89 3.15
CA GLY A 7 -7.38 -1.79 2.06
C GLY A 7 -6.98 -2.65 0.86
N GLY A 8 -7.94 -2.97 0.02
CA GLY A 8 -7.76 -3.83 -1.15
C GLY A 8 -6.73 -3.30 -2.16
N PRO A 9 -6.26 -4.15 -3.09
CA PRO A 9 -5.44 -3.70 -4.20
C PRO A 9 -6.24 -2.68 -5.02
N GLY A 10 -5.64 -1.51 -5.34
CA GLY A 10 -6.38 -0.48 -6.08
C GLY A 10 -7.31 0.43 -5.25
N ALA A 11 -7.39 0.26 -3.93
CA ALA A 11 -8.21 1.11 -3.06
C ALA A 11 -7.72 2.58 -2.97
N GLY A 12 -6.56 2.90 -3.55
CA GLY A 12 -6.00 4.26 -3.53
C GLY A 12 -4.96 4.51 -2.43
N LYS A 13 -4.49 3.45 -1.74
CA LYS A 13 -3.49 3.56 -0.65
C LYS A 13 -2.26 4.37 -1.05
N GLY A 14 -1.62 4.05 -2.19
CA GLY A 14 -0.43 4.77 -2.64
C GLY A 14 -0.67 6.26 -2.93
N THR A 15 -1.86 6.61 -3.43
CA THR A 15 -2.25 8.01 -3.66
C THR A 15 -2.39 8.76 -2.34
N GLN A 16 -3.07 8.16 -1.36
CA GLN A 16 -3.23 8.77 -0.04
C GLN A 16 -1.91 8.77 0.74
N ALA A 17 -1.07 7.74 0.56
CA ALA A 17 0.28 7.70 1.13
C ALA A 17 1.10 8.93 0.71
N ALA A 18 1.09 9.32 -0.56
CA ALA A 18 1.80 10.49 -1.05
C ALA A 18 1.35 11.78 -0.34
N PHE A 19 0.05 11.96 -0.08
CA PHE A 19 -0.45 13.12 0.66
C PHE A 19 -0.06 13.10 2.14
N ILE A 20 -0.14 11.92 2.78
CA ILE A 20 0.21 11.76 4.20
C ILE A 20 1.71 12.02 4.39
N THR A 21 2.55 11.39 3.59
CA THR A 21 4.01 11.53 3.69
C THR A 21 4.47 12.96 3.41
N GLY A 22 3.85 13.64 2.43
CA GLY A 22 4.11 15.05 2.14
C GLY A 22 3.72 15.98 3.29
N LYS A 23 2.59 15.72 3.96
CA LYS A 23 2.13 16.54 5.08
C LYS A 23 2.94 16.35 6.36
N TYR A 24 3.29 15.10 6.68
CA TYR A 24 3.92 14.76 7.97
C TYR A 24 5.45 14.59 7.88
N GLY A 25 6.03 14.69 6.68
CA GLY A 25 7.48 14.59 6.49
C GLY A 25 8.06 13.22 6.88
N ILE A 26 7.30 12.14 6.63
CA ILE A 26 7.68 10.76 6.92
C ILE A 26 7.85 9.95 5.63
N PRO A 27 8.75 8.95 5.58
CA PRO A 27 8.91 8.11 4.40
C PRO A 27 7.73 7.16 4.20
N GLN A 28 7.42 6.86 2.93
CA GLN A 28 6.57 5.73 2.56
C GLN A 28 7.44 4.48 2.45
N ILE A 29 7.01 3.41 3.09
CA ILE A 29 7.59 2.08 2.97
C ILE A 29 6.57 1.20 2.24
N SER A 30 6.74 1.07 0.93
CA SER A 30 5.90 0.26 0.05
C SER A 30 6.60 -1.06 -0.27
N THR A 31 6.13 -2.17 0.29
CA THR A 31 6.69 -3.49 -0.02
C THR A 31 6.57 -3.84 -1.49
N GLY A 32 5.48 -3.43 -2.14
CA GLY A 32 5.31 -3.62 -3.57
C GLY A 32 6.36 -2.89 -4.41
N ASP A 33 6.73 -1.66 -4.04
CA ASP A 33 7.73 -0.88 -4.75
C ASP A 33 9.14 -1.41 -4.48
N MET A 34 9.43 -1.83 -3.23
CA MET A 34 10.69 -2.48 -2.88
C MET A 34 10.91 -3.76 -3.69
N LEU A 35 9.89 -4.61 -3.82
CA LEU A 35 9.95 -5.82 -4.62
C LEU A 35 10.09 -5.51 -6.12
N ARG A 36 9.38 -4.52 -6.65
CA ARG A 36 9.53 -4.08 -8.05
C ARG A 36 10.93 -3.52 -8.34
N ALA A 37 11.51 -2.80 -7.39
CA ALA A 37 12.90 -2.35 -7.51
C ALA A 37 13.88 -3.53 -7.56
N ALA A 38 13.67 -4.56 -6.72
CA ALA A 38 14.46 -5.79 -6.73
C ALA A 38 14.30 -6.55 -8.07
N VAL A 39 13.08 -6.62 -8.62
CA VAL A 39 12.80 -7.19 -9.94
C VAL A 39 13.58 -6.45 -11.03
N LYS A 40 13.51 -5.11 -11.03
CA LYS A 40 14.22 -4.27 -12.01
C LYS A 40 15.75 -4.43 -11.92
N ALA A 41 16.26 -4.59 -10.70
CA ALA A 41 17.69 -4.83 -10.45
C ALA A 41 18.14 -6.27 -10.76
N GLY A 42 17.21 -7.20 -11.07
CA GLY A 42 17.55 -8.60 -11.37
C GLY A 42 18.11 -9.38 -10.19
N THR A 43 17.83 -8.96 -8.95
CA THR A 43 18.31 -9.69 -7.77
C THR A 43 17.65 -11.06 -7.62
N PRO A 44 18.25 -12.02 -6.91
CA PRO A 44 17.62 -13.34 -6.66
C PRO A 44 16.21 -13.21 -6.06
N ILE A 45 16.03 -12.33 -5.07
CA ILE A 45 14.72 -12.01 -4.49
C ILE A 45 13.78 -11.42 -5.55
N GLY A 46 14.27 -10.55 -6.42
CA GLY A 46 13.48 -9.95 -7.50
C GLY A 46 12.97 -10.99 -8.50
N VAL A 47 13.79 -11.95 -8.87
CA VAL A 47 13.40 -13.04 -9.80
C VAL A 47 12.28 -13.90 -9.21
N GLU A 48 12.37 -14.24 -7.92
CA GLU A 48 11.33 -14.97 -7.19
C GLU A 48 10.07 -14.13 -7.04
N ALA A 49 10.21 -12.88 -6.57
CA ALA A 49 9.11 -11.97 -6.36
C ALA A 49 8.29 -11.73 -7.63
N LYS A 50 8.96 -11.60 -8.80
CA LYS A 50 8.28 -11.41 -10.08
C LYS A 50 7.28 -12.52 -10.37
N LYS A 51 7.68 -13.78 -10.22
CA LYS A 51 6.80 -14.95 -10.49
C LYS A 51 5.55 -14.92 -9.61
N VAL A 52 5.73 -14.62 -8.32
CA VAL A 52 4.64 -14.59 -7.35
C VAL A 52 3.71 -13.40 -7.61
N MET A 53 4.26 -12.22 -7.87
CA MET A 53 3.48 -11.01 -8.13
C MET A 53 2.69 -11.07 -9.43
N ASP A 54 3.27 -11.62 -10.50
CA ASP A 54 2.59 -11.80 -11.79
C ASP A 54 1.42 -12.80 -11.67
N ALA A 55 1.54 -13.78 -10.76
CA ALA A 55 0.46 -14.70 -10.42
C ALA A 55 -0.60 -14.10 -9.46
N GLY A 56 -0.39 -12.88 -8.94
CA GLY A 56 -1.29 -12.20 -8.00
C GLY A 56 -1.14 -12.65 -6.55
N GLY A 57 -0.10 -13.42 -6.22
CA GLY A 57 0.20 -13.91 -4.88
C GLY A 57 0.98 -12.94 -4.00
N LEU A 58 1.32 -13.37 -2.79
CA LEU A 58 2.20 -12.70 -1.84
C LEU A 58 3.55 -13.40 -1.77
N VAL A 59 4.63 -12.61 -1.75
CA VAL A 59 5.99 -13.09 -1.45
C VAL A 59 6.03 -13.56 0.01
N SER A 60 6.87 -14.54 0.32
CA SER A 60 6.92 -15.16 1.65
C SER A 60 7.13 -14.14 2.78
N ASP A 61 6.53 -14.42 3.94
CA ASP A 61 6.59 -13.53 5.10
C ASP A 61 8.03 -13.27 5.55
N ASP A 62 8.90 -14.28 5.50
CA ASP A 62 10.31 -14.16 5.90
C ASP A 62 11.06 -13.14 5.04
N ILE A 63 10.87 -13.18 3.72
CA ILE A 63 11.49 -12.20 2.81
C ILE A 63 10.97 -10.80 3.10
N ILE A 64 9.66 -10.65 3.26
CA ILE A 64 9.05 -9.35 3.53
C ILE A 64 9.51 -8.79 4.87
N LEU A 65 9.52 -9.60 5.93
CA LEU A 65 9.95 -9.18 7.26
C LEU A 65 11.43 -8.77 7.28
N ALA A 66 12.29 -9.50 6.56
CA ALA A 66 13.70 -9.13 6.42
C ALA A 66 13.87 -7.77 5.71
N LEU A 67 13.13 -7.55 4.61
CA LEU A 67 13.16 -6.28 3.88
C LEU A 67 12.68 -5.12 4.76
N ILE A 68 11.60 -5.31 5.52
CA ILE A 68 11.06 -4.28 6.42
C ILE A 68 12.05 -3.99 7.56
N ALA A 69 12.65 -5.01 8.17
CA ALA A 69 13.63 -4.83 9.24
C ALA A 69 14.83 -3.99 8.79
N GLU A 70 15.35 -4.25 7.59
CA GLU A 70 16.45 -3.45 7.02
C GLU A 70 16.00 -2.02 6.67
N ARG A 71 14.78 -1.85 6.14
CA ARG A 71 14.26 -0.52 5.80
C ARG A 71 14.05 0.37 7.02
N LEU A 72 13.56 -0.20 8.13
CA LEU A 72 13.34 0.54 9.38
C LEU A 72 14.62 1.04 10.05
N LYS A 73 15.78 0.46 9.73
CA LYS A 73 17.09 0.94 10.23
C LYS A 73 17.55 2.24 9.56
N GLN A 74 16.95 2.63 8.45
CA GLN A 74 17.35 3.84 7.73
C GLN A 74 17.04 5.10 8.54
N PRO A 75 17.90 6.12 8.52
CA PRO A 75 17.76 7.31 9.36
C PRO A 75 16.47 8.11 9.11
N ASP A 76 15.92 8.04 7.90
CA ASP A 76 14.67 8.73 7.55
C ASP A 76 13.45 8.17 8.27
N CYS A 77 13.50 6.93 8.77
CA CYS A 77 12.44 6.30 9.55
C CYS A 77 12.40 6.74 11.02
N ALA A 78 13.43 7.43 11.52
CA ALA A 78 13.55 7.81 12.93
C ALA A 78 12.38 8.67 13.43
N LYS A 79 11.85 9.56 12.58
CA LYS A 79 10.72 10.46 12.91
C LYS A 79 9.35 9.82 12.68
N GLY A 80 9.30 8.62 12.15
CA GLY A 80 8.10 7.90 11.78
C GLY A 80 8.14 7.39 10.35
N PHE A 81 7.07 6.71 9.94
CA PHE A 81 6.96 6.08 8.63
C PHE A 81 5.50 5.78 8.30
N LEU A 82 5.26 5.50 7.03
CA LEU A 82 3.99 4.99 6.55
C LEU A 82 4.21 3.68 5.83
N PHE A 83 3.57 2.61 6.31
CA PHE A 83 3.53 1.33 5.61
C PHE A 83 2.40 1.31 4.58
N ASP A 84 2.76 1.02 3.33
CA ASP A 84 1.83 0.78 2.22
C ASP A 84 2.00 -0.65 1.68
N GLY A 85 0.97 -1.47 1.88
CA GLY A 85 0.99 -2.88 1.51
C GLY A 85 1.82 -3.77 2.45
N PHE A 86 1.96 -3.36 3.70
CA PHE A 86 2.49 -4.15 4.81
C PHE A 86 1.85 -3.68 6.13
N PRO A 87 1.49 -4.60 7.05
CA PRO A 87 1.47 -6.06 6.85
C PRO A 87 0.36 -6.49 5.89
N ARG A 88 0.48 -7.69 5.32
CA ARG A 88 -0.56 -8.33 4.49
C ARG A 88 -1.04 -9.66 5.03
N THR A 89 -0.38 -10.20 6.04
CA THR A 89 -0.71 -11.47 6.69
C THR A 89 -0.70 -11.33 8.19
N MET A 90 -1.40 -12.23 8.89
CA MET A 90 -1.38 -12.26 10.37
C MET A 90 0.02 -12.47 10.93
N PRO A 91 0.85 -13.41 10.41
CA PRO A 91 2.23 -13.56 10.87
C PRO A 91 3.07 -12.27 10.75
N GLN A 92 2.90 -11.50 9.67
CA GLN A 92 3.58 -10.21 9.50
C GLN A 92 3.15 -9.20 10.59
N ALA A 93 1.84 -9.10 10.87
CA ALA A 93 1.32 -8.19 11.89
C ALA A 93 1.78 -8.57 13.31
N GLU A 94 1.78 -9.86 13.62
CA GLU A 94 2.25 -10.39 14.90
C GLU A 94 3.76 -10.19 15.07
N ALA A 95 4.56 -10.44 14.03
CA ALA A 95 6.00 -10.19 14.05
C ALA A 95 6.32 -8.70 14.28
N LEU A 96 5.59 -7.79 13.62
CA LEU A 96 5.76 -6.34 13.80
C LEU A 96 5.48 -5.94 15.26
N ARG A 97 4.42 -6.48 15.85
CA ARG A 97 4.07 -6.26 17.26
C ARG A 97 5.10 -6.85 18.21
N ALA A 98 5.56 -8.09 17.97
CA ALA A 98 6.57 -8.76 18.78
C ALA A 98 7.92 -8.04 18.77
N GLN A 99 8.27 -7.39 17.65
CA GLN A 99 9.47 -6.55 17.53
C GLN A 99 9.33 -5.19 18.25
N GLY A 100 8.20 -4.91 18.86
CA GLY A 100 7.95 -3.65 19.60
C GLY A 100 7.85 -2.42 18.69
N VAL A 101 7.54 -2.60 17.41
CA VAL A 101 7.34 -1.47 16.50
C VAL A 101 6.06 -0.74 16.89
N GLU A 102 6.21 0.45 17.42
CA GLU A 102 5.08 1.30 17.82
C GLU A 102 4.35 1.83 16.59
N LEU A 103 3.04 1.87 16.67
CA LEU A 103 2.15 2.41 15.64
C LEU A 103 1.21 3.45 16.25
N ASP A 104 1.02 4.58 15.58
CA ASP A 104 0.05 5.60 16.01
C ASP A 104 -1.33 5.32 15.43
N TYR A 105 -1.38 4.95 14.14
CA TYR A 105 -2.62 4.75 13.40
C TYR A 105 -2.57 3.52 12.50
N VAL A 106 -3.71 2.86 12.39
CA VAL A 106 -4.04 1.93 11.31
C VAL A 106 -5.25 2.49 10.58
N LEU A 107 -5.05 2.94 9.35
CA LEU A 107 -6.06 3.56 8.52
C LEU A 107 -6.55 2.59 7.45
N GLU A 108 -7.80 2.20 7.55
CA GLU A 108 -8.50 1.39 6.54
C GLU A 108 -9.10 2.31 5.47
N ILE A 109 -8.76 2.06 4.20
CA ILE A 109 -9.40 2.67 3.03
C ILE A 109 -10.33 1.62 2.43
N ASP A 110 -11.64 1.81 2.65
CA ASP A 110 -12.69 0.85 2.27
C ASP A 110 -13.22 1.14 0.88
N VAL A 111 -13.12 0.13 -0.01
CA VAL A 111 -13.59 0.19 -1.40
C VAL A 111 -14.11 -1.18 -1.80
N SER A 112 -15.26 -1.23 -2.48
CA SER A 112 -15.84 -2.49 -2.96
C SER A 112 -14.99 -3.13 -4.06
N ASP A 113 -15.11 -4.44 -4.21
CA ASP A 113 -14.37 -5.21 -5.21
C ASP A 113 -14.68 -4.75 -6.64
N GLU A 114 -15.93 -4.42 -6.94
CA GLU A 114 -16.35 -3.93 -8.24
C GLU A 114 -15.67 -2.62 -8.60
N GLU A 115 -15.59 -1.71 -7.64
CA GLU A 115 -14.90 -0.43 -7.83
C GLU A 115 -13.40 -0.63 -7.96
N ILE A 116 -12.81 -1.56 -7.20
CA ILE A 116 -11.39 -1.94 -7.32
C ILE A 116 -11.07 -2.47 -8.71
N ILE A 117 -11.86 -3.40 -9.25
CA ILE A 117 -11.66 -3.96 -10.59
C ILE A 117 -11.71 -2.85 -11.63
N LYS A 118 -12.70 -1.97 -11.54
CA LYS A 118 -12.84 -0.81 -12.43
C LYS A 118 -11.62 0.13 -12.38
N ARG A 119 -11.10 0.40 -11.17
CA ARG A 119 -9.93 1.27 -10.99
C ARG A 119 -8.66 0.64 -11.51
N MET A 120 -8.45 -0.64 -11.25
CA MET A 120 -7.22 -1.32 -11.64
C MET A 120 -7.05 -1.41 -13.15
N SER A 121 -8.13 -1.63 -13.89
CA SER A 121 -8.11 -1.67 -15.37
C SER A 121 -7.68 -0.34 -16.00
N GLY A 122 -8.04 0.78 -15.37
CA GLY A 122 -7.69 2.13 -15.83
C GLY A 122 -6.37 2.68 -15.29
N ARG A 123 -5.70 1.98 -14.37
CA ARG A 123 -4.44 2.44 -13.78
C ARG A 123 -3.31 2.49 -14.78
N ARG A 124 -2.52 3.58 -14.70
CA ARG A 124 -1.26 3.76 -15.46
C ARG A 124 -0.18 4.19 -14.50
N VAL A 125 1.04 3.77 -14.76
CA VAL A 125 2.18 4.03 -13.86
C VAL A 125 3.39 4.48 -14.66
N HIS A 126 4.11 5.46 -14.16
CA HIS A 126 5.41 5.84 -14.67
C HIS A 126 6.49 4.92 -14.07
N PRO A 127 7.20 4.09 -14.87
CA PRO A 127 8.14 3.08 -14.36
C PRO A 127 9.33 3.66 -13.58
N GLY A 128 9.75 4.88 -13.95
CA GLY A 128 10.91 5.53 -13.36
C GLY A 128 10.68 6.03 -11.93
N SER A 129 9.48 6.61 -11.66
CA SER A 129 9.18 7.24 -10.37
C SER A 129 8.11 6.53 -9.55
N GLY A 130 7.38 5.58 -10.13
CA GLY A 130 6.22 4.96 -9.47
C GLY A 130 4.96 5.84 -9.44
N ARG A 131 4.98 7.07 -9.99
CA ARG A 131 3.79 7.93 -10.05
C ARG A 131 2.64 7.21 -10.73
N THR A 132 1.45 7.38 -10.13
CA THR A 132 0.26 6.66 -10.55
C THR A 132 -0.78 7.62 -11.13
N TYR A 133 -1.31 7.27 -12.28
CA TYR A 133 -2.38 7.94 -12.99
C TYR A 133 -3.56 6.99 -13.19
N HIS A 134 -4.70 7.54 -13.60
CA HIS A 134 -5.86 6.76 -13.98
C HIS A 134 -6.53 7.39 -15.20
N LEU A 135 -6.92 6.58 -16.17
CA LEU A 135 -7.50 7.06 -17.43
C LEU A 135 -8.72 7.98 -17.26
N VAL A 136 -9.47 7.79 -16.16
CA VAL A 136 -10.71 8.53 -15.86
C VAL A 136 -10.60 9.39 -14.60
N PHE A 137 -10.11 8.82 -13.50
CA PHE A 137 -10.17 9.48 -12.17
C PHE A 137 -9.01 10.43 -11.88
N ASN A 138 -7.87 10.24 -12.53
CA ASN A 138 -6.69 11.08 -12.43
C ASN A 138 -5.88 10.99 -13.73
N PRO A 139 -6.40 11.52 -14.84
CA PRO A 139 -5.72 11.43 -16.13
C PRO A 139 -4.45 12.28 -16.13
N PRO A 140 -3.40 11.84 -16.85
CA PRO A 140 -2.25 12.70 -17.10
C PRO A 140 -2.64 13.88 -18.00
N LYS A 141 -1.88 14.96 -17.95
CA LYS A 141 -2.08 16.16 -18.77
C LYS A 141 -1.99 15.83 -20.27
N VAL A 142 -1.05 14.94 -20.61
CA VAL A 142 -0.90 14.41 -21.97
C VAL A 142 -1.15 12.90 -21.90
N ALA A 143 -2.08 12.41 -22.72
CA ALA A 143 -2.46 11.00 -22.70
C ALA A 143 -1.25 10.07 -22.88
N GLY A 144 -1.09 9.12 -21.96
CA GLY A 144 -0.02 8.13 -21.98
C GLY A 144 1.36 8.63 -21.56
N GLN A 145 1.49 9.87 -21.04
CA GLN A 145 2.78 10.44 -20.62
C GLN A 145 2.74 10.88 -19.15
N ASP A 146 3.89 10.75 -18.48
CA ASP A 146 4.09 11.25 -17.13
C ASP A 146 4.16 12.79 -17.10
N ASP A 147 3.41 13.41 -16.20
CA ASP A 147 3.27 14.88 -16.11
C ASP A 147 4.57 15.62 -15.75
N VAL A 148 5.55 14.91 -15.21
CA VAL A 148 6.81 15.51 -14.72
C VAL A 148 7.96 15.28 -15.71
N THR A 149 8.06 14.06 -16.25
CA THR A 149 9.19 13.67 -17.12
C THR A 149 8.83 13.62 -18.59
N GLY A 150 7.53 13.53 -18.93
CA GLY A 150 7.06 13.29 -20.30
C GLY A 150 7.28 11.85 -20.78
N GLU A 151 7.84 10.97 -19.95
CA GLU A 151 8.09 9.57 -20.30
C GLU A 151 6.79 8.75 -20.39
N PRO A 152 6.79 7.64 -21.16
CA PRO A 152 5.60 6.82 -21.32
C PRO A 152 5.08 6.21 -20.01
N LEU A 153 3.75 6.19 -19.88
CA LEU A 153 3.06 5.45 -18.85
C LEU A 153 2.76 4.03 -19.31
N ILE A 154 2.84 3.08 -18.38
CA ILE A 154 2.51 1.66 -18.66
C ILE A 154 1.34 1.19 -17.78
N GLN A 155 0.63 0.17 -18.23
CA GLN A 155 -0.19 -0.67 -17.36
C GLN A 155 0.71 -1.77 -16.78
N ARG A 156 0.61 -2.02 -15.48
CA ARG A 156 1.36 -3.11 -14.84
C ARG A 156 0.78 -4.46 -15.25
N ASP A 157 1.60 -5.50 -15.29
CA ASP A 157 1.13 -6.86 -15.59
C ASP A 157 0.15 -7.38 -14.54
N ASP A 158 0.32 -6.98 -13.28
CA ASP A 158 -0.58 -7.33 -12.18
C ASP A 158 -1.88 -6.50 -12.12
N ASP A 159 -2.15 -5.64 -13.11
CA ASP A 159 -3.38 -4.87 -13.26
C ASP A 159 -4.35 -5.46 -14.30
N LYS A 160 -4.01 -6.59 -14.92
CA LYS A 160 -4.92 -7.34 -15.77
C LYS A 160 -6.08 -7.90 -14.93
N GLU A 161 -7.30 -7.85 -15.44
CA GLU A 161 -8.50 -8.18 -14.66
C GLU A 161 -8.43 -9.56 -13.99
N GLU A 162 -7.94 -10.58 -14.69
CA GLU A 162 -7.76 -11.92 -14.12
C GLU A 162 -6.84 -11.91 -12.90
N THR A 163 -5.71 -11.19 -13.00
CA THR A 163 -4.74 -11.05 -11.90
C THR A 163 -5.34 -10.24 -10.76
N VAL A 164 -6.10 -9.18 -11.05
CA VAL A 164 -6.79 -8.38 -10.03
C VAL A 164 -7.78 -9.23 -9.24
N ARG A 165 -8.56 -10.09 -9.89
CA ARG A 165 -9.48 -11.02 -9.20
C ARG A 165 -8.74 -11.99 -8.27
N LYS A 166 -7.60 -12.53 -8.71
CA LYS A 166 -6.73 -13.37 -7.85
C LYS A 166 -6.19 -12.59 -6.66
N ARG A 167 -5.74 -11.35 -6.86
CA ARG A 167 -5.27 -10.45 -5.80
C ARG A 167 -6.36 -10.12 -4.79
N LEU A 168 -7.61 -9.93 -5.23
CA LEU A 168 -8.76 -9.74 -4.34
C LEU A 168 -9.03 -11.00 -3.51
N ALA A 169 -8.99 -12.18 -4.10
CA ALA A 169 -9.15 -13.44 -3.37
C ALA A 169 -8.06 -13.60 -2.28
N VAL A 170 -6.80 -13.29 -2.60
CA VAL A 170 -5.68 -13.27 -1.63
C VAL A 170 -5.90 -12.20 -0.57
N TYR A 171 -6.35 -11.01 -0.95
CA TYR A 171 -6.67 -9.95 0.00
C TYR A 171 -7.74 -10.38 1.01
N HIS A 172 -8.85 -10.94 0.55
CA HIS A 172 -9.93 -11.38 1.43
C HIS A 172 -9.49 -12.50 2.38
N SER A 173 -8.69 -13.44 1.89
CA SER A 173 -8.26 -14.59 2.70
C SER A 173 -7.14 -14.26 3.69
N GLN A 174 -6.22 -13.35 3.34
CA GLN A 174 -4.98 -13.15 4.11
C GLN A 174 -4.86 -11.75 4.74
N THR A 175 -5.34 -10.71 4.06
CA THR A 175 -5.10 -9.33 4.49
C THR A 175 -6.32 -8.72 5.19
N MET A 176 -7.53 -8.97 4.70
CA MET A 176 -8.76 -8.46 5.29
C MET A 176 -8.92 -8.84 6.77
N PRO A 177 -8.51 -10.03 7.25
CA PRO A 177 -8.54 -10.35 8.67
C PRO A 177 -7.73 -9.41 9.56
N LEU A 178 -6.75 -8.70 9.02
CA LEU A 178 -5.99 -7.69 9.77
C LEU A 178 -6.84 -6.50 10.20
N ILE A 179 -7.91 -6.18 9.50
CA ILE A 179 -8.84 -5.12 9.87
C ILE A 179 -9.41 -5.41 11.25
N ASP A 180 -9.96 -6.61 11.44
CA ASP A 180 -10.51 -7.04 12.73
C ASP A 180 -9.43 -7.15 13.81
N TYR A 181 -8.24 -7.64 13.45
CA TYR A 181 -7.11 -7.73 14.39
C TYR A 181 -6.76 -6.35 14.95
N TYR A 182 -6.56 -5.36 14.11
CA TYR A 182 -6.20 -4.02 14.55
C TYR A 182 -7.37 -3.26 15.19
N ALA A 183 -8.60 -3.48 14.73
CA ALA A 183 -9.79 -2.91 15.37
C ALA A 183 -9.96 -3.40 16.81
N LYS A 184 -9.82 -4.71 17.03
CA LYS A 184 -9.86 -5.31 18.37
C LYS A 184 -8.72 -4.82 19.26
N TRP A 185 -7.51 -4.74 18.69
CA TRP A 185 -6.36 -4.22 19.45
C TRP A 185 -6.57 -2.74 19.82
N SER A 186 -7.03 -1.91 18.88
CA SER A 186 -7.39 -0.52 19.16
C SER A 186 -8.44 -0.39 20.26
N ALA A 187 -9.50 -1.19 20.20
CA ALA A 187 -10.61 -1.17 21.17
C ALA A 187 -10.20 -1.68 22.56
N SER A 188 -9.14 -2.48 22.67
CA SER A 188 -8.67 -3.00 23.95
C SER A 188 -8.13 -1.94 24.90
N GLY A 189 -7.78 -0.75 24.41
CA GLY A 189 -7.13 0.30 25.18
C GLY A 189 -5.76 -0.08 25.75
N ALA A 190 -5.18 -1.21 25.29
CA ALA A 190 -3.87 -1.66 25.75
C ALA A 190 -2.79 -0.64 25.43
N LYS A 191 -1.79 -0.52 26.29
CA LYS A 191 -0.63 0.34 26.06
C LYS A 191 0.03 -0.03 24.73
N GLY A 192 0.25 0.97 23.86
CA GLY A 192 0.84 0.77 22.55
C GLY A 192 -0.14 0.31 21.46
N ALA A 193 -1.45 0.22 21.77
CA ALA A 193 -2.46 -0.06 20.76
C ALA A 193 -2.61 1.14 19.80
N PRO A 194 -2.55 0.90 18.49
CA PRO A 194 -2.76 1.97 17.49
C PRO A 194 -4.23 2.39 17.44
N ARG A 195 -4.48 3.60 16.99
CA ARG A 195 -5.84 4.05 16.69
C ARG A 195 -6.27 3.47 15.34
N HIS A 196 -7.27 2.58 15.35
CA HIS A 196 -7.89 2.12 14.11
C HIS A 196 -8.89 3.16 13.61
N ARG A 197 -8.80 3.51 12.33
CA ARG A 197 -9.69 4.43 11.64
C ARG A 197 -10.10 3.85 10.30
N LYS A 198 -11.36 4.07 9.92
CA LYS A 198 -11.92 3.65 8.64
C LYS A 198 -12.38 4.87 7.87
N VAL A 199 -12.02 4.95 6.58
CA VAL A 199 -12.50 5.97 5.64
C VAL A 199 -13.00 5.31 4.38
N SER A 200 -14.02 5.90 3.76
CA SER A 200 -14.45 5.48 2.42
C SER A 200 -13.41 5.92 1.40
N GLY A 201 -12.97 4.97 0.58
CA GLY A 201 -12.13 5.27 -0.58
C GLY A 201 -12.93 5.65 -1.83
N ILE A 202 -14.24 5.93 -1.70
CA ILE A 202 -15.14 6.31 -2.81
C ILE A 202 -15.39 7.82 -2.75
N GLY A 203 -15.25 8.49 -3.88
CA GLY A 203 -15.45 9.93 -4.00
C GLY A 203 -14.33 10.61 -4.80
N SER A 204 -14.32 11.94 -4.78
CA SER A 204 -13.24 12.70 -5.40
C SER A 204 -11.94 12.56 -4.60
N LEU A 205 -10.81 12.78 -5.27
CA LEU A 205 -9.49 12.73 -4.65
C LEU A 205 -9.40 13.65 -3.40
N GLU A 206 -9.93 14.88 -3.51
CA GLU A 206 -9.93 15.86 -2.42
C GLU A 206 -10.85 15.44 -1.26
N THR A 207 -12.01 14.84 -1.55
CA THR A 207 -12.92 14.34 -0.52
C THR A 207 -12.25 13.24 0.31
N ILE A 208 -11.64 12.26 -0.37
CA ILE A 208 -10.95 11.15 0.30
C ILE A 208 -9.75 11.68 1.10
N LYS A 209 -8.95 12.57 0.52
CA LYS A 209 -7.81 13.21 1.19
C LYS A 209 -8.22 13.93 2.47
N SER A 210 -9.31 14.70 2.40
CA SER A 210 -9.85 15.43 3.56
C SER A 210 -10.31 14.47 4.67
N ALA A 211 -11.02 13.39 4.32
CA ALA A 211 -11.43 12.36 5.25
C ALA A 211 -10.23 11.65 5.91
N VAL A 212 -9.21 11.32 5.12
CA VAL A 212 -7.95 10.73 5.61
C VAL A 212 -7.27 11.64 6.63
N PHE A 213 -7.11 12.93 6.32
CA PHE A 213 -6.47 13.85 7.26
C PHE A 213 -7.29 14.08 8.52
N SER A 214 -8.61 14.13 8.42
CA SER A 214 -9.50 14.19 9.58
C SER A 214 -9.38 12.94 10.47
N ALA A 215 -9.21 11.76 9.87
CA ALA A 215 -9.05 10.50 10.61
C ALA A 215 -7.68 10.37 11.32
N LEU A 216 -6.65 11.09 10.85
CA LEU A 216 -5.29 11.09 11.39
C LEU A 216 -5.00 12.28 12.33
N SER A 217 -6.03 13.00 12.73
CA SER A 217 -5.94 14.17 13.63
C SER A 217 -6.11 13.80 15.09
#